data_2da5f81c1c5f1b6893d4a2a716405b79
#
_entry.id   2da5f81c1c5f1b6893d4a2a716405b79
#
_cell.length_a   1.000
_cell.length_b   1.000
_cell.length_c   1.000
_cell.angle_alpha   90.00
_cell.angle_beta   90.00
_cell.angle_gamma   90.00
#
_symmetry.space_group_name_H-M   'P 1'
#
loop_
_entity.id
_entity.type
_entity.pdbx_description
1 polymer ?
#
loop_
_entity_poly.entity_id
_entity_poly.type
_entity_poly.pdbx_seq_one_letter_code
_entity_poly.pdbx_strand_id
1 'polypeptide(L)'
;MVKKNFAGIFTKKEKGMKRVAIPVTNGLLSEYFEQCDYYKIFDVEGRNIRSKKIETPPGKELTKLPEWAAGMGITDIIAYKIDKSIITSFTSFSINLFVGIPVNSPQNLIKDYINGKLVSDEEIINAIIAAE
;
A
#
# COMPACT_ATOMS: atom_id res chain seq x y z
N MET A 1 7.77 -20.74 -25.57
CA MET A 1 7.73 -20.28 -24.69
C MET A 1 7.68 -20.14 -24.33
N VAL A 2 7.86 -20.37 -24.16
CA VAL A 2 7.84 -19.84 -23.21
C VAL A 2 7.84 -19.63 -22.95
N LYS A 3 8.12 -19.67 -22.95
CA LYS A 3 8.21 -19.20 -22.23
C LYS A 3 7.87 -19.15 -21.81
N LYS A 4 7.89 -19.46 -21.82
CA LYS A 4 7.63 -19.21 -21.00
C LYS A 4 7.34 -19.19 -20.42
N ASN A 5 7.61 -19.58 -20.60
CA ASN A 5 7.36 -19.38 -19.66
C ASN A 5 7.47 -19.19 -19.23
N PHE A 6 7.70 -18.96 -19.19
CA PHE A 6 7.60 -18.46 -18.39
C PHE A 6 7.24 -17.77 -18.50
N ALA A 7 6.74 -17.97 -18.46
CA ALA A 7 6.60 -16.57 -18.72
C ALA A 7 5.14 -16.12 -18.74
N GLY A 8 4.34 -16.83 -19.37
CA GLY A 8 2.93 -16.46 -19.46
C GLY A 8 2.24 -16.34 -18.12
N ILE A 9 2.66 -17.11 -17.18
CA ILE A 9 2.06 -17.12 -15.87
C ILE A 9 2.31 -15.78 -15.14
N PHE A 10 3.52 -15.27 -15.23
CA PHE A 10 3.85 -13.99 -14.60
C PHE A 10 3.05 -12.85 -15.19
N THR A 11 2.90 -12.86 -16.49
CA THR A 11 2.16 -11.80 -17.16
C THR A 11 0.73 -11.71 -16.66
N LYS A 12 0.09 -12.86 -16.52
CA LYS A 12 -1.29 -12.86 -16.05
C LYS A 12 -1.40 -12.33 -14.64
N LYS A 13 -0.48 -12.72 -13.76
CA LYS A 13 -0.51 -12.25 -12.38
C LYS A 13 -0.31 -10.75 -12.31
N GLU A 14 0.58 -10.22 -13.11
CA GLU A 14 0.87 -8.80 -13.09
C GLU A 14 -0.26 -7.95 -13.64
N LYS A 15 -1.01 -8.47 -14.57
CA LYS A 15 -2.01 -7.68 -15.28
C LYS A 15 -3.20 -7.28 -14.44
N GLY A 16 -3.62 -8.08 -13.51
CA GLY A 16 -4.83 -7.77 -12.79
C GLY A 16 -4.71 -7.84 -11.29
N MET A 17 -3.57 -8.29 -10.80
CA MET A 17 -3.41 -8.52 -9.38
C MET A 17 -2.74 -7.35 -8.71
N LYS A 18 -3.40 -6.84 -7.67
CA LYS A 18 -2.85 -5.80 -6.81
C LYS A 18 -2.83 -6.31 -5.39
N ARG A 19 -1.81 -5.94 -4.65
CA ARG A 19 -1.73 -6.23 -3.23
C ARG A 19 -1.64 -4.92 -2.48
N VAL A 20 -2.69 -4.60 -1.75
CA VAL A 20 -2.88 -3.28 -1.15
C VAL A 20 -2.68 -3.38 0.35
N ALA A 21 -1.78 -2.56 0.91
CA ALA A 21 -1.51 -2.52 2.33
C ALA A 21 -2.13 -1.28 2.96
N ILE A 22 -2.85 -1.47 4.07
CA ILE A 22 -3.50 -0.40 4.81
C ILE A 22 -3.05 -0.49 6.26
N PRO A 23 -2.39 0.53 6.81
CA PRO A 23 -2.01 0.52 8.22
C PRO A 23 -3.22 0.80 9.09
N VAL A 24 -3.42 -0.01 10.12
CA VAL A 24 -4.62 0.06 10.96
C VAL A 24 -4.24 0.26 12.42
N THR A 25 -4.91 1.21 13.07
CA THR A 25 -4.82 1.46 14.50
C THR A 25 -6.25 1.62 15.01
N ASN A 26 -6.59 0.83 16.03
CA ASN A 26 -7.95 0.85 16.59
C ASN A 26 -9.03 0.65 15.53
N GLY A 27 -8.77 -0.21 14.55
CA GLY A 27 -9.74 -0.55 13.53
C GLY A 27 -9.89 0.45 12.40
N LEU A 28 -9.12 1.52 12.39
CA LEU A 28 -9.21 2.56 11.38
C LEU A 28 -7.84 2.84 10.78
N LEU A 29 -7.83 3.56 9.66
CA LEU A 29 -6.59 3.96 9.02
C LEU A 29 -5.71 4.71 10.04
N SER A 30 -4.46 4.26 10.17
CA SER A 30 -3.52 4.89 11.09
C SER A 30 -3.14 6.28 10.61
N GLU A 31 -2.79 7.15 11.56
CA GLU A 31 -2.32 8.49 11.21
C GLU A 31 -1.03 8.41 10.38
N TYR A 32 -0.10 7.55 10.77
CA TYR A 32 1.15 7.36 10.05
C TYR A 32 1.27 5.93 9.56
N PHE A 33 1.75 5.76 8.32
CA PHE A 33 1.91 4.43 7.76
C PHE A 33 2.87 3.57 8.58
N GLU A 34 3.92 4.18 9.10
CA GLU A 34 4.97 3.46 9.82
C GLU A 34 4.61 3.17 11.28
N GLN A 35 3.49 3.70 11.77
CA GLN A 35 3.06 3.49 13.16
C GLN A 35 1.64 2.96 13.17
N CYS A 36 1.51 1.65 13.36
CA CYS A 36 0.20 1.02 13.33
C CYS A 36 0.21 -0.24 14.20
N ASP A 37 -0.99 -0.71 14.52
CA ASP A 37 -1.14 -1.97 15.22
C ASP A 37 -0.82 -3.13 14.30
N TYR A 38 -1.28 -3.06 13.06
CA TYR A 38 -1.03 -4.07 12.04
C TYR A 38 -1.33 -3.48 10.66
N TYR A 39 -0.87 -4.19 9.64
CA TYR A 39 -1.22 -3.86 8.26
C TYR A 39 -2.29 -4.83 7.78
N LYS A 40 -3.38 -4.29 7.26
CA LYS A 40 -4.39 -5.10 6.59
C LYS A 40 -4.02 -5.18 5.12
N ILE A 41 -3.85 -6.39 4.62
CA ILE A 41 -3.39 -6.59 3.25
C ILE A 41 -4.50 -7.26 2.44
N PHE A 42 -4.87 -6.62 1.34
CA PHE A 42 -5.90 -7.14 0.44
C PHE A 42 -5.29 -7.50 -0.89
N ASP A 43 -5.57 -8.72 -1.35
CA ASP A 43 -5.25 -9.09 -2.73
C ASP A 43 -6.49 -8.82 -3.56
N VAL A 44 -6.33 -8.02 -4.61
CA VAL A 44 -7.43 -7.56 -5.44
C VAL A 44 -7.14 -7.94 -6.89
N GLU A 45 -8.11 -8.57 -7.51
CA GLU A 45 -8.02 -8.90 -8.94
C GLU A 45 -9.21 -8.24 -9.64
N GLY A 46 -8.94 -7.25 -10.47
CA GLY A 46 -10.00 -6.48 -11.09
C GLY A 46 -10.82 -5.77 -10.02
N ARG A 47 -12.07 -6.14 -9.89
CA ARG A 47 -12.96 -5.56 -8.88
C ARG A 47 -13.24 -6.50 -7.73
N ASN A 48 -12.51 -7.59 -7.65
CA ASN A 48 -12.77 -8.63 -6.65
C ASN A 48 -11.65 -8.72 -5.64
N ILE A 49 -12.02 -8.78 -4.36
CA ILE A 49 -11.07 -9.07 -3.29
C ILE A 49 -10.88 -10.58 -3.27
N ARG A 50 -9.66 -11.02 -3.56
CA ARG A 50 -9.35 -12.45 -3.63
C ARG A 50 -8.95 -13.01 -2.27
N SER A 51 -8.27 -12.19 -1.47
CA SER A 51 -7.90 -12.60 -0.13
C SER A 51 -7.60 -11.38 0.71
N LYS A 52 -7.59 -11.57 2.02
CA LYS A 52 -7.23 -10.52 2.96
C LYS A 52 -6.51 -11.18 4.13
N LYS A 53 -5.50 -10.48 4.65
CA LYS A 53 -4.74 -10.98 5.78
C LYS A 53 -4.20 -9.83 6.60
N ILE A 54 -3.70 -10.18 7.78
CA ILE A 54 -3.13 -9.21 8.72
C ILE A 54 -1.66 -9.53 8.89
N GLU A 55 -0.82 -8.50 8.79
CA GLU A 55 0.63 -8.64 9.00
C GLU A 55 1.07 -7.65 10.06
N THR A 56 1.91 -8.09 10.96
CA THR A 56 2.48 -7.18 11.96
C THR A 56 3.62 -6.38 11.35
N PRO A 57 3.86 -5.18 11.88
CA PRO A 57 5.01 -4.39 11.39
C PRO A 57 6.32 -5.17 11.55
N PRO A 58 7.25 -5.01 10.60
CA PRO A 58 8.48 -5.80 10.59
C PRO A 58 9.50 -5.37 11.63
N GLY A 59 9.23 -4.32 12.39
CA GLY A 59 10.16 -3.81 13.38
C GLY A 59 10.09 -2.30 13.39
N LYS A 60 11.09 -1.68 14.04
CA LYS A 60 11.06 -0.24 14.24
C LYS A 60 11.91 0.55 13.27
N GLU A 61 12.62 -0.10 12.39
CA GLU A 61 13.51 0.60 11.46
C GLU A 61 12.73 1.03 10.22
N LEU A 62 12.54 2.34 10.10
CA LEU A 62 11.79 2.89 8.98
C LEU A 62 12.40 2.55 7.63
N THR A 63 13.73 2.53 7.57
CA THR A 63 14.42 2.28 6.31
C THR A 63 14.16 0.89 5.76
N LYS A 64 13.70 -0.03 6.59
CA LYS A 64 13.42 -1.41 6.15
C LYS A 64 11.99 -1.62 5.69
N LEU A 65 11.12 -0.65 5.93
CA LEU A 65 9.72 -0.78 5.50
C LEU A 65 9.57 -0.95 3.99
N PRO A 66 10.24 -0.15 3.15
CA PRO A 66 10.10 -0.33 1.70
C PRO A 66 10.57 -1.70 1.23
N GLU A 67 11.69 -2.20 1.78
CA GLU A 67 12.17 -3.54 1.45
C GLU A 67 11.18 -4.61 1.88
N TRP A 68 10.63 -4.46 3.08
CA TRP A 68 9.64 -5.39 3.59
C TRP A 68 8.41 -5.43 2.68
N ALA A 69 7.91 -4.26 2.31
CA ALA A 69 6.73 -4.18 1.46
C ALA A 69 7.00 -4.79 0.09
N ALA A 70 8.17 -4.50 -0.49
CA ALA A 70 8.53 -5.06 -1.77
C ALA A 70 8.65 -6.58 -1.68
N GLY A 71 9.25 -7.08 -0.61
CA GLY A 71 9.39 -8.52 -0.39
C GLY A 71 8.06 -9.22 -0.21
N MET A 72 7.05 -8.51 0.30
CA MET A 72 5.70 -9.03 0.46
C MET A 72 4.89 -8.97 -0.84
N GLY A 73 5.43 -8.35 -1.87
CA GLY A 73 4.71 -8.18 -3.13
C GLY A 73 3.68 -7.07 -3.09
N ILE A 74 3.81 -6.14 -2.16
CA ILE A 74 2.87 -5.02 -2.05
C ILE A 74 2.99 -4.16 -3.31
N THR A 75 1.87 -3.83 -3.93
CA THR A 75 1.84 -2.98 -5.12
C THR A 75 1.34 -1.58 -4.82
N ASP A 76 0.48 -1.45 -3.82
CA ASP A 76 -0.17 -0.17 -3.51
C ASP A 76 -0.25 0.00 -2.00
N ILE A 77 -0.12 1.23 -1.56
CA ILE A 77 -0.23 1.58 -0.14
C ILE A 77 -1.27 2.68 0.01
N ILE A 78 -2.16 2.54 0.99
CA ILE A 78 -3.12 3.57 1.34
C ILE A 78 -2.71 4.13 2.69
N ALA A 79 -2.49 5.43 2.77
CA ALA A 79 -2.03 6.07 3.99
C ALA A 79 -2.63 7.45 4.16
N TYR A 80 -2.77 7.89 5.41
CA TYR A 80 -3.06 9.30 5.69
C TYR A 80 -1.76 10.07 5.62
N LYS A 81 -0.81 9.74 6.49
CA LYS A 81 0.52 10.35 6.48
C LYS A 81 1.58 9.25 6.40
N ILE A 82 2.73 9.61 5.87
CA ILE A 82 3.84 8.69 5.76
C ILE A 82 5.12 9.51 5.94
N ASP A 83 6.10 8.92 6.62
CA ASP A 83 7.36 9.62 6.86
C ASP A 83 8.03 9.96 5.53
N LYS A 84 8.47 11.21 5.42
CA LYS A 84 9.07 11.70 4.19
C LYS A 84 10.26 10.86 3.76
N SER A 85 11.06 10.41 4.72
CA SER A 85 12.29 9.69 4.41
C SER A 85 12.05 8.39 3.65
N ILE A 86 10.87 7.81 3.75
CA ILE A 86 10.59 6.53 3.09
C ILE A 86 9.73 6.66 1.84
N ILE A 87 9.19 7.84 1.56
CA ILE A 87 8.35 8.04 0.36
C ILE A 87 9.13 7.72 -0.91
N THR A 88 10.33 8.27 -1.03
CA THR A 88 11.17 8.06 -2.21
C THR A 88 11.53 6.60 -2.38
N SER A 89 11.82 5.92 -1.26
CA SER A 89 12.18 4.52 -1.32
C SER A 89 11.02 3.65 -1.81
N PHE A 90 9.80 3.92 -1.36
CA PHE A 90 8.65 3.20 -1.88
C PHE A 90 8.51 3.39 -3.38
N THR A 91 8.69 4.62 -3.84
CA THR A 91 8.60 4.92 -5.26
C THR A 91 9.66 4.16 -6.06
N SER A 92 10.88 4.05 -5.52
CA SER A 92 11.94 3.35 -6.21
C SER A 92 11.68 1.84 -6.32
N PHE A 93 10.84 1.28 -5.46
CA PHE A 93 10.40 -0.11 -5.57
C PHE A 93 9.15 -0.25 -6.43
N SER A 94 8.73 0.82 -7.09
CA SER A 94 7.54 0.83 -7.96
C SER A 94 6.26 0.52 -7.20
N ILE A 95 6.18 0.97 -5.95
CA ILE A 95 4.98 0.83 -5.14
C ILE A 95 4.19 2.12 -5.23
N ASN A 96 2.91 2.02 -5.59
CA ASN A 96 2.04 3.19 -5.69
C ASN A 96 1.62 3.65 -4.30
N LEU A 97 1.65 4.96 -4.08
CA LEU A 97 1.27 5.54 -2.79
C LEU A 97 0.03 6.40 -2.93
N PHE A 98 -0.97 6.10 -2.12
CA PHE A 98 -2.12 6.99 -1.93
C PHE A 98 -1.94 7.64 -0.57
N VAL A 99 -1.62 8.93 -0.54
CA VAL A 99 -1.29 9.67 0.67
C VAL A 99 -2.31 10.78 0.87
N GLY A 100 -2.61 11.09 2.13
CA GLY A 100 -3.61 12.09 2.43
C GLY A 100 -5.02 11.55 2.41
N ILE A 101 -5.17 10.25 2.48
CA ILE A 101 -6.48 9.61 2.45
C ILE A 101 -7.15 9.83 3.82
N PRO A 102 -8.41 10.30 3.84
CA PRO A 102 -9.10 10.52 5.11
C PRO A 102 -9.25 9.23 5.91
N VAL A 103 -9.20 9.37 7.22
CA VAL A 103 -9.33 8.23 8.12
C VAL A 103 -10.69 7.56 7.94
N ASN A 104 -10.66 6.24 7.75
CA ASN A 104 -11.86 5.45 7.50
C ASN A 104 -11.53 3.99 7.81
N SER A 105 -12.53 3.12 7.76
CA SER A 105 -12.32 1.69 7.98
C SER A 105 -11.61 1.08 6.78
N PRO A 106 -10.82 0.01 7.01
CA PRO A 106 -10.18 -0.67 5.88
C PRO A 106 -11.17 -1.15 4.82
N GLN A 107 -12.34 -1.62 5.24
CA GLN A 107 -13.35 -2.06 4.31
C GLN A 107 -13.80 -0.95 3.37
N ASN A 108 -14.06 0.23 3.92
CA ASN A 108 -14.47 1.37 3.10
C ASN A 108 -13.32 1.81 2.19
N LEU A 109 -12.11 1.80 2.71
CA LEU A 109 -10.95 2.23 1.93
C LEU A 109 -10.69 1.30 0.76
N ILE A 110 -10.77 -0.01 0.97
CA ILE A 110 -10.52 -0.93 -0.14
C ILE A 110 -11.64 -0.84 -1.18
N LYS A 111 -12.86 -0.59 -0.76
CA LYS A 111 -13.96 -0.35 -1.70
C LYS A 111 -13.69 0.88 -2.55
N ASP A 112 -13.27 1.97 -1.92
CA ASP A 112 -12.95 3.19 -2.66
C ASP A 112 -11.79 2.97 -3.60
N TYR A 113 -10.79 2.19 -3.17
CA TYR A 113 -9.68 1.84 -4.03
C TYR A 113 -10.16 1.09 -5.29
N ILE A 114 -10.99 0.06 -5.08
CA ILE A 114 -11.50 -0.76 -6.18
C ILE A 114 -12.33 0.07 -7.15
N ASN A 115 -13.07 1.04 -6.63
CA ASN A 115 -13.95 1.88 -7.44
C ASN A 115 -13.25 3.10 -8.03
N GLY A 116 -11.94 3.20 -7.82
CA GLY A 116 -11.17 4.31 -8.37
C GLY A 116 -11.46 5.65 -7.73
N LYS A 117 -11.92 5.64 -6.49
CA LYS A 117 -12.31 6.88 -5.81
C LYS A 117 -11.23 7.47 -4.92
N LEU A 118 -10.12 6.76 -4.71
CA LEU A 118 -9.05 7.28 -3.87
C LEU A 118 -8.21 8.27 -4.66
N VAL A 119 -8.04 9.46 -4.08
CA VAL A 119 -7.22 10.50 -4.68
C VAL A 119 -6.29 11.03 -3.59
N SER A 120 -5.01 11.02 -3.88
CA SER A 120 -4.01 11.55 -2.95
C SER A 120 -4.23 13.05 -2.74
N ASP A 121 -4.03 13.50 -1.51
CA ASP A 121 -4.16 14.92 -1.18
C ASP A 121 -2.80 15.58 -1.38
N GLU A 122 -2.69 16.40 -2.43
CA GLU A 122 -1.42 17.02 -2.77
C GLU A 122 -0.96 18.03 -1.74
N GLU A 123 -1.89 18.67 -1.05
CA GLU A 123 -1.51 19.61 0.01
C GLU A 123 -0.82 18.88 1.16
N ILE A 124 -1.35 17.72 1.53
CA ILE A 124 -0.75 16.93 2.59
C ILE A 124 0.61 16.40 2.14
N ILE A 125 0.72 15.92 0.91
CA ILE A 125 1.99 15.46 0.38
C ILE A 125 3.02 16.57 0.41
N ASN A 126 2.65 17.76 -0.06
CA ASN A 126 3.56 18.89 -0.08
C ASN A 126 3.96 19.32 1.32
N ALA A 127 3.03 19.26 2.27
CA ALA A 127 3.34 19.59 3.66
C ALA A 127 4.35 18.59 4.23
N ILE A 128 4.20 17.31 3.93
CA ILE A 128 5.13 16.30 4.38
C ILE A 128 6.52 16.55 3.79
N ILE A 129 6.57 16.82 2.50
CA ILE A 129 7.85 17.06 1.80
C ILE A 129 8.53 18.32 2.32
N ALA A 130 7.76 19.36 2.62
CA ALA A 130 8.30 20.62 3.07
C ALA A 130 8.70 20.63 4.54
N ALA A 131 8.22 19.68 5.31
CA ALA A 131 8.42 19.66 6.77
C ALA A 131 9.77 19.05 7.15
N GLU A 132 10.81 19.64 6.67
CA GLU A 132 12.17 19.10 6.90
C GLU A 132 12.85 19.88 8.01
#